data_785eb3602fd348bcb895e6de2c8bc6f4
#
_entry.id   785eb3602fd348bcb895e6de2c8bc6f4
#
_cell.length_a   1.000
_cell.length_b   1.000
_cell.length_c   1.000
_cell.angle_alpha   90.00
_cell.angle_beta   90.00
_cell.angle_gamma   90.00
#
_symmetry.space_group_name_H-M   'P 1'
#
loop_
_entity.id
_entity.type
_entity.pdbx_description
1 polymer ?
#
loop_
_entity_poly.entity_id
_entity_poly.type
_entity_poly.pdbx_seq_one_letter_code
_entity_poly.pdbx_strand_id
1 'polypeptide(L)'
;MRLSIGLPVVLAVLCSVSIAYSEDTKESLNTLKAKLNKIGAPKLQGTDTVAGKTVPAIYFGEVKINNSFDVVDAVTKTHGGTATVFVKDGDEFIRVSTNVLKADGTRAIGTPLARNPAYEAVTKGETFCGEVTILGLPYDTCYEPIKADAKVIGIYYVGYKK
;
A
#
# COMPACT_ATOMS: atom_id res chain seq x y z
N MET A 1 48.40 -20.08 44.24
CA MET A 1 46.97 -19.80 44.47
C MET A 1 46.53 -18.74 43.45
N ARG A 2 45.92 -19.13 42.33
CA ARG A 2 45.49 -18.23 41.27
C ARG A 2 43.96 -18.16 41.32
N LEU A 3 43.40 -17.01 41.67
CA LEU A 3 41.97 -16.73 41.58
C LEU A 3 41.63 -16.42 40.12
N SER A 4 40.77 -17.25 39.53
CA SER A 4 40.17 -16.99 38.22
C SER A 4 38.85 -16.26 38.48
N ILE A 5 38.74 -15.00 38.04
CA ILE A 5 37.52 -14.23 38.11
C ILE A 5 36.80 -14.42 36.77
N GLY A 6 35.72 -15.21 36.82
CA GLY A 6 34.82 -15.38 35.67
C GLY A 6 33.92 -14.16 35.48
N LEU A 7 34.00 -13.54 34.31
CA LEU A 7 33.07 -12.49 33.90
C LEU A 7 31.71 -13.11 33.54
N PRO A 8 30.57 -12.56 33.99
CA PRO A 8 29.28 -13.02 33.50
C PRO A 8 29.01 -12.45 32.10
N VAL A 9 28.75 -13.33 31.14
CA VAL A 9 28.24 -12.97 29.83
C VAL A 9 26.78 -12.54 29.99
N VAL A 10 26.49 -11.27 29.91
CA VAL A 10 25.12 -10.76 29.82
C VAL A 10 24.66 -10.92 28.38
N LEU A 11 23.84 -11.93 28.15
CA LEU A 11 23.16 -12.13 26.86
C LEU A 11 22.04 -11.11 26.74
N ALA A 12 22.27 -10.05 25.97
CA ALA A 12 21.24 -9.07 25.64
C ALA A 12 20.24 -9.71 24.66
N VAL A 13 19.05 -10.05 25.18
CA VAL A 13 17.90 -10.42 24.34
C VAL A 13 17.39 -9.14 23.69
N LEU A 14 17.83 -8.87 22.44
CA LEU A 14 17.28 -7.82 21.61
C LEU A 14 15.88 -8.24 21.16
N CYS A 15 14.90 -7.48 21.63
CA CYS A 15 13.48 -7.67 21.34
C CYS A 15 13.18 -7.44 19.86
N SER A 16 12.92 -8.53 19.13
CA SER A 16 12.64 -8.55 17.68
C SER A 16 11.16 -8.34 17.33
N VAL A 17 10.44 -7.46 18.06
CA VAL A 17 9.01 -7.22 17.82
C VAL A 17 8.73 -6.37 16.58
N SER A 18 9.71 -5.58 16.11
CA SER A 18 9.53 -4.67 14.97
C SER A 18 9.58 -5.34 13.59
N ILE A 19 10.02 -6.61 13.50
CA ILE A 19 10.25 -7.30 12.22
C ILE A 19 8.97 -7.97 11.69
N ALA A 20 8.11 -8.47 12.56
CA ALA A 20 6.92 -9.22 12.16
C ALA A 20 5.90 -8.36 11.36
N TYR A 21 5.63 -7.13 11.80
CA TYR A 21 4.68 -6.23 11.11
C TYR A 21 5.16 -5.82 9.72
N SER A 22 6.46 -5.64 9.52
CA SER A 22 7.02 -5.28 8.21
C SER A 22 7.01 -6.44 7.21
N GLU A 23 7.01 -7.69 7.67
CA GLU A 23 6.90 -8.88 6.80
C GLU A 23 5.47 -9.07 6.31
N ASP A 24 4.47 -8.95 7.18
CA ASP A 24 3.06 -9.06 6.83
C ASP A 24 2.63 -8.02 5.79
N THR A 25 3.07 -6.76 5.93
CA THR A 25 2.78 -5.71 4.94
C THR A 25 3.45 -5.99 3.60
N LYS A 26 4.68 -6.49 3.59
CA LYS A 26 5.38 -6.85 2.35
C LYS A 26 4.74 -8.03 1.65
N GLU A 27 4.34 -9.06 2.38
CA GLU A 27 3.68 -10.24 1.83
C GLU A 27 2.31 -9.87 1.24
N SER A 28 1.53 -9.07 1.96
CA SER A 28 0.25 -8.53 1.49
C SER A 28 0.41 -7.69 0.23
N LEU A 29 1.43 -6.80 0.17
CA LEU A 29 1.75 -6.01 -1.01
C LEU A 29 2.12 -6.90 -2.20
N ASN A 30 2.97 -7.91 -2.00
CA ASN A 30 3.35 -8.86 -3.04
C ASN A 30 2.14 -9.63 -3.57
N THR A 31 1.21 -10.02 -2.70
CA THR A 31 -0.05 -10.67 -3.09
C THR A 31 -0.92 -9.74 -3.93
N LEU A 32 -1.07 -8.47 -3.55
CA LEU A 32 -1.82 -7.47 -4.34
C LEU A 32 -1.22 -7.32 -5.75
N LYS A 33 0.10 -7.15 -5.83
CA LYS A 33 0.84 -7.03 -7.09
C LYS A 33 0.69 -8.29 -7.96
N ALA A 34 0.88 -9.47 -7.36
CA ALA A 34 0.79 -10.74 -8.07
C ALA A 34 -0.62 -10.96 -8.67
N LYS A 35 -1.67 -10.65 -7.90
CA LYS A 35 -3.06 -10.76 -8.37
C LYS A 35 -3.33 -9.83 -9.56
N LEU A 36 -2.91 -8.56 -9.47
CA LEU A 36 -3.10 -7.59 -10.55
C LEU A 36 -2.25 -7.91 -11.78
N ASN A 37 -0.97 -8.23 -11.59
CA ASN A 37 -0.07 -8.58 -12.69
C ASN A 37 -0.49 -9.86 -13.43
N LYS A 38 -1.17 -10.79 -12.74
CA LYS A 38 -1.75 -11.98 -13.37
C LYS A 38 -2.88 -11.65 -14.35
N ILE A 39 -3.59 -10.52 -14.13
CA ILE A 39 -4.63 -10.03 -15.06
C ILE A 39 -3.99 -9.47 -16.33
N GLY A 40 -2.84 -8.78 -16.20
CA GLY A 40 -2.08 -8.23 -17.33
C GLY A 40 -1.20 -7.06 -16.95
N ALA A 41 -0.52 -6.48 -17.92
CA ALA A 41 0.32 -5.31 -17.71
C ALA A 41 -0.52 -4.07 -17.36
N PRO A 42 -0.03 -3.17 -16.47
CA PRO A 42 -0.74 -1.94 -16.14
C PRO A 42 -0.68 -0.92 -17.28
N LYS A 43 -1.79 -0.23 -17.51
CA LYS A 43 -1.90 0.87 -18.48
C LYS A 43 -2.95 1.88 -18.05
N LEU A 44 -2.84 3.12 -18.55
CA LEU A 44 -3.90 4.11 -18.49
C LEU A 44 -4.63 4.13 -19.86
N GLN A 45 -5.95 4.16 -19.82
CA GLN A 45 -6.76 4.23 -21.04
C GLN A 45 -8.06 4.99 -20.79
N GLY A 46 -8.13 6.22 -21.32
CA GLY A 46 -9.29 7.08 -21.13
C GLY A 46 -9.47 7.56 -19.69
N THR A 47 -10.69 7.89 -19.33
CA THR A 47 -11.07 8.40 -18.01
C THR A 47 -12.26 7.63 -17.44
N ASP A 48 -12.46 7.75 -16.14
CA ASP A 48 -13.60 7.20 -15.42
C ASP A 48 -14.08 8.17 -14.35
N THR A 49 -15.31 8.03 -13.91
CA THR A 49 -15.85 8.81 -12.79
C THR A 49 -15.71 8.01 -11.50
N VAL A 50 -14.98 8.55 -10.54
CA VAL A 50 -14.75 7.95 -9.24
C VAL A 50 -15.19 8.92 -8.14
N ALA A 51 -16.23 8.55 -7.38
CA ALA A 51 -16.84 9.42 -6.36
C ALA A 51 -17.13 10.84 -6.86
N GLY A 52 -17.67 10.96 -8.08
CA GLY A 52 -18.03 12.25 -8.70
C GLY A 52 -16.85 13.01 -9.33
N LYS A 53 -15.62 12.46 -9.31
CA LYS A 53 -14.44 13.06 -9.96
C LYS A 53 -14.10 12.32 -11.24
N THR A 54 -13.80 13.03 -12.31
CA THR A 54 -13.22 12.46 -13.53
C THR A 54 -11.73 12.30 -13.33
N VAL A 55 -11.24 11.04 -13.41
CA VAL A 55 -9.84 10.68 -13.22
C VAL A 55 -9.39 9.75 -14.35
N PRO A 56 -8.07 9.57 -14.60
CA PRO A 56 -7.60 8.55 -15.53
C PRO A 56 -8.10 7.16 -15.14
N ALA A 57 -8.43 6.34 -16.13
CA ALA A 57 -8.80 4.96 -15.90
C ALA A 57 -7.57 4.06 -15.97
N ILE A 58 -7.30 3.31 -14.89
CA ILE A 58 -6.19 2.35 -14.81
C ILE A 58 -6.70 0.94 -15.08
N TYR A 59 -5.99 0.25 -15.95
CA TYR A 59 -6.25 -1.13 -16.36
C TYR A 59 -5.07 -2.02 -16.02
N PHE A 60 -5.36 -3.29 -15.78
CA PHE A 60 -4.40 -4.39 -15.86
C PHE A 60 -4.87 -5.32 -16.99
N GLY A 61 -4.07 -5.45 -18.05
CA GLY A 61 -4.55 -6.07 -19.29
C GLY A 61 -5.78 -5.32 -19.82
N GLU A 62 -6.89 -6.01 -19.97
CA GLU A 62 -8.16 -5.43 -20.44
C GLU A 62 -9.16 -5.17 -19.29
N VAL A 63 -8.77 -5.41 -18.03
CA VAL A 63 -9.64 -5.22 -16.88
C VAL A 63 -9.44 -3.86 -16.26
N LYS A 64 -10.50 -3.04 -16.22
CA LYS A 64 -10.52 -1.75 -15.54
C LYS A 64 -10.57 -1.95 -14.02
N ILE A 65 -9.69 -1.26 -13.30
CA ILE A 65 -9.59 -1.34 -11.84
C ILE A 65 -10.40 -0.26 -11.13
N ASN A 66 -10.60 0.89 -11.76
CA ASN A 66 -11.45 1.95 -11.20
C ASN A 66 -12.84 1.39 -10.83
N ASN A 67 -13.29 1.66 -9.61
CA ASN A 67 -14.58 1.20 -9.06
C ASN A 67 -14.73 -0.33 -8.96
N SER A 68 -13.64 -1.10 -9.10
CA SER A 68 -13.61 -2.55 -8.90
C SER A 68 -12.94 -2.87 -7.55
N PHE A 69 -13.52 -3.74 -6.73
CA PHE A 69 -13.03 -4.02 -5.38
C PHE A 69 -12.58 -5.47 -5.17
N ASP A 70 -12.79 -6.33 -6.15
CA ASP A 70 -12.56 -7.78 -6.02
C ASP A 70 -11.12 -8.12 -5.60
N VAL A 71 -10.12 -7.45 -6.19
CA VAL A 71 -8.72 -7.73 -5.90
C VAL A 71 -8.33 -7.23 -4.50
N VAL A 72 -8.71 -5.99 -4.14
CA VAL A 72 -8.39 -5.43 -2.82
C VAL A 72 -9.09 -6.19 -1.70
N ASP A 73 -10.33 -6.61 -1.90
CA ASP A 73 -11.08 -7.41 -0.93
C ASP A 73 -10.51 -8.82 -0.80
N ALA A 74 -10.05 -9.43 -1.90
CA ALA A 74 -9.39 -10.73 -1.87
C ALA A 74 -8.06 -10.69 -1.10
N VAL A 75 -7.28 -9.62 -1.21
CA VAL A 75 -6.05 -9.43 -0.42
C VAL A 75 -6.36 -9.37 1.06
N THR A 76 -7.32 -8.52 1.45
CA THR A 76 -7.74 -8.40 2.86
C THR A 76 -8.32 -9.70 3.42
N LYS A 77 -9.06 -10.46 2.62
CA LYS A 77 -9.56 -11.78 3.03
C LYS A 77 -8.44 -12.78 3.34
N THR A 78 -7.31 -12.67 2.63
CA THR A 78 -6.18 -13.59 2.82
C THR A 78 -5.26 -13.16 3.94
N HIS A 79 -4.95 -11.86 4.04
CA HIS A 79 -3.89 -11.32 4.91
C HIS A 79 -4.42 -10.43 6.05
N GLY A 80 -5.71 -10.07 6.03
CA GLY A 80 -6.23 -9.01 6.89
C GLY A 80 -5.83 -7.62 6.38
N GLY A 81 -5.96 -6.61 7.24
CA GLY A 81 -5.59 -5.23 6.92
C GLY A 81 -6.45 -4.60 5.82
N THR A 82 -5.87 -3.66 5.10
CA THR A 82 -6.49 -2.92 4.00
C THR A 82 -5.62 -2.90 2.76
N ALA A 83 -6.24 -2.77 1.58
CA ALA A 83 -5.55 -2.65 0.31
C ALA A 83 -6.19 -1.56 -0.56
N THR A 84 -5.37 -0.93 -1.41
CA THR A 84 -5.82 0.13 -2.33
C THR A 84 -5.00 0.11 -3.61
N VAL A 85 -5.66 0.44 -4.71
CA VAL A 85 -5.02 0.89 -5.95
C VAL A 85 -5.34 2.37 -6.13
N PHE A 86 -4.29 3.17 -6.33
CA PHE A 86 -4.40 4.57 -6.70
C PHE A 86 -4.09 4.75 -8.18
N VAL A 87 -4.71 5.75 -8.80
CA VAL A 87 -4.31 6.25 -10.12
C VAL A 87 -3.63 7.61 -9.96
N LYS A 88 -2.61 7.88 -10.76
CA LYS A 88 -1.99 9.19 -10.83
C LYS A 88 -2.85 10.12 -11.68
N ASP A 89 -3.23 11.27 -11.12
CA ASP A 89 -3.99 12.33 -11.77
C ASP A 89 -3.29 13.68 -11.52
N GLY A 90 -2.54 14.16 -12.50
CA GLY A 90 -1.64 15.29 -12.31
C GLY A 90 -0.65 15.05 -11.18
N ASP A 91 -0.67 15.89 -10.16
CA ASP A 91 0.17 15.77 -8.97
C ASP A 91 -0.48 14.97 -7.83
N GLU A 92 -1.68 14.46 -8.04
CA GLU A 92 -2.41 13.68 -7.05
C GLU A 92 -2.36 12.18 -7.38
N PHE A 93 -2.53 11.38 -6.32
CA PHE A 93 -2.83 9.95 -6.44
C PHE A 93 -4.20 9.71 -5.82
N ILE A 94 -5.17 9.29 -6.64
CA ILE A 94 -6.57 9.16 -6.26
C ILE A 94 -6.91 7.68 -6.02
N ARG A 95 -7.54 7.37 -4.89
CA ARG A 95 -8.02 6.00 -4.59
C ARG A 95 -9.12 5.61 -5.56
N VAL A 96 -8.85 4.65 -6.41
CA VAL A 96 -9.82 4.17 -7.43
C VAL A 96 -10.35 2.76 -7.14
N SER A 97 -9.65 2.02 -6.27
CA SER A 97 -10.08 0.72 -5.74
C SER A 97 -9.55 0.62 -4.32
N THR A 98 -10.41 0.45 -3.32
CA THR A 98 -9.99 0.45 -1.90
C THR A 98 -11.00 -0.24 -1.00
N ASN A 99 -10.52 -0.82 0.08
CA ASN A 99 -11.34 -1.24 1.23
C ASN A 99 -11.00 -0.47 2.52
N VAL A 100 -10.21 0.60 2.43
CA VAL A 100 -10.11 1.59 3.50
C VAL A 100 -11.47 2.28 3.67
N LEU A 101 -11.98 2.34 4.90
CA LEU A 101 -13.28 2.94 5.19
C LEU A 101 -13.12 4.34 5.77
N LYS A 102 -14.02 5.23 5.40
CA LYS A 102 -14.23 6.52 6.06
C LYS A 102 -14.98 6.30 7.40
N ALA A 103 -15.09 7.36 8.20
CA ALA A 103 -15.80 7.32 9.48
C ALA A 103 -17.28 6.93 9.35
N ASP A 104 -17.91 7.21 8.21
CA ASP A 104 -19.30 6.84 7.90
C ASP A 104 -19.46 5.37 7.44
N GLY A 105 -18.38 4.59 7.40
CA GLY A 105 -18.37 3.20 6.96
C GLY A 105 -18.33 3.00 5.45
N THR A 106 -18.33 4.06 4.64
CA THR A 106 -18.20 3.96 3.19
C THR A 106 -16.73 3.85 2.77
N ARG A 107 -16.45 3.24 1.61
CA ARG A 107 -15.10 3.15 1.06
C ARG A 107 -14.53 4.54 0.75
N ALA A 108 -13.27 4.75 1.08
CA ALA A 108 -12.57 6.04 0.88
C ALA A 108 -12.21 6.32 -0.59
N ILE A 109 -13.03 5.82 -1.53
CA ILE A 109 -12.82 5.97 -2.97
C ILE A 109 -12.90 7.46 -3.38
N GLY A 110 -12.10 7.86 -4.34
CA GLY A 110 -12.02 9.24 -4.82
C GLY A 110 -11.22 10.18 -3.92
N THR A 111 -10.70 9.70 -2.78
CA THR A 111 -9.87 10.53 -1.90
C THR A 111 -8.39 10.49 -2.34
N PRO A 112 -7.67 11.63 -2.23
CA PRO A 112 -6.26 11.67 -2.58
C PRO A 112 -5.37 11.05 -1.50
N LEU A 113 -4.18 10.59 -1.91
CA LEU A 113 -3.09 10.30 -0.99
C LEU A 113 -2.62 11.59 -0.31
N ALA A 114 -2.51 11.58 1.02
CA ALA A 114 -1.99 12.72 1.76
C ALA A 114 -0.53 13.02 1.40
N ARG A 115 -0.14 14.29 1.48
CA ARG A 115 1.24 14.76 1.28
C ARG A 115 2.11 14.39 2.49
N ASN A 116 2.56 13.15 2.53
CA ASN A 116 3.34 12.54 3.61
C ASN A 116 4.59 11.87 3.03
N PRO A 117 5.48 11.26 3.84
CA PRO A 117 6.68 10.59 3.34
C PRO A 117 6.42 9.51 2.27
N ALA A 118 5.27 8.82 2.34
CA ALA A 118 4.89 7.86 1.30
C ALA A 118 4.64 8.55 -0.04
N TYR A 119 3.93 9.69 -0.04
CA TYR A 119 3.71 10.49 -1.26
C TYR A 119 5.04 10.93 -1.89
N GLU A 120 5.98 11.41 -1.06
CA GLU A 120 7.29 11.86 -1.55
C GLU A 120 8.08 10.72 -2.19
N ALA A 121 8.11 9.55 -1.57
CA ALA A 121 8.80 8.38 -2.09
C ALA A 121 8.19 7.90 -3.42
N VAL A 122 6.86 7.68 -3.47
CA VAL A 122 6.22 7.15 -4.67
C VAL A 122 6.25 8.12 -5.84
N THR A 123 6.26 9.43 -5.58
CA THR A 123 6.44 10.46 -6.62
C THR A 123 7.82 10.36 -7.29
N LYS A 124 8.85 9.96 -6.53
CA LYS A 124 10.21 9.67 -7.03
C LYS A 124 10.33 8.29 -7.67
N GLY A 125 9.27 7.49 -7.66
CA GLY A 125 9.27 6.12 -8.17
C GLY A 125 9.86 5.10 -7.21
N GLU A 126 9.93 5.43 -5.91
CA GLU A 126 10.48 4.61 -4.83
C GLU A 126 9.37 3.97 -3.99
N THR A 127 9.66 2.79 -3.44
CA THR A 127 8.77 2.12 -2.48
C THR A 127 8.95 2.74 -1.10
N PHE A 128 7.83 2.94 -0.40
CA PHE A 128 7.81 3.35 1.01
C PHE A 128 7.15 2.26 1.85
N CYS A 129 7.79 1.84 2.94
CA CYS A 129 7.16 1.05 3.99
C CYS A 129 7.41 1.72 5.34
N GLY A 130 6.36 1.94 6.10
CA GLY A 130 6.43 2.61 7.40
C GLY A 130 5.08 3.03 7.93
N GLU A 131 5.10 3.67 9.08
CA GLU A 131 3.90 4.21 9.71
C GLU A 131 3.44 5.49 9.03
N VAL A 132 2.15 5.56 8.71
CA VAL A 132 1.49 6.80 8.27
C VAL A 132 0.11 6.91 8.91
N THR A 133 -0.39 8.15 9.00
CA THR A 133 -1.77 8.43 9.41
C THR A 133 -2.70 8.41 8.18
N ILE A 134 -3.73 7.58 8.23
CA ILE A 134 -4.76 7.49 7.18
C ILE A 134 -6.11 7.83 7.80
N LEU A 135 -6.74 8.89 7.31
CA LEU A 135 -8.03 9.38 7.81
C LEU A 135 -8.06 9.54 9.34
N GLY A 136 -6.96 10.04 9.91
CA GLY A 136 -6.82 10.29 11.34
C GLY A 136 -6.38 9.09 12.19
N LEU A 137 -6.13 7.93 11.60
CA LEU A 137 -5.74 6.71 12.31
C LEU A 137 -4.32 6.25 11.90
N PRO A 138 -3.50 5.73 12.84
CA PRO A 138 -2.18 5.21 12.53
C PRO A 138 -2.26 3.84 11.86
N TYR A 139 -1.45 3.64 10.83
CA TYR A 139 -1.31 2.39 10.07
C TYR A 139 0.16 2.06 9.83
N ASP A 140 0.52 0.78 9.96
CA ASP A 140 1.72 0.24 9.33
C ASP A 140 1.42 -0.06 7.87
N THR A 141 2.22 0.49 6.95
CA THR A 141 1.87 0.52 5.51
C THR A 141 3.04 0.18 4.62
N CYS A 142 2.72 -0.27 3.41
CA CYS A 142 3.62 -0.25 2.27
C CYS A 142 2.92 0.35 1.04
N TYR A 143 3.64 1.21 0.34
CA TYR A 143 3.24 1.84 -0.92
C TYR A 143 4.31 1.56 -1.97
N GLU A 144 3.91 1.07 -3.13
CA GLU A 144 4.83 0.83 -4.26
C GLU A 144 4.26 1.43 -5.54
N PRO A 145 5.09 2.16 -6.33
CA PRO A 145 4.64 2.74 -7.59
C PRO A 145 4.20 1.67 -8.60
N ILE A 146 3.06 1.90 -9.26
CA ILE A 146 2.67 1.20 -10.48
C ILE A 146 3.31 1.96 -11.64
N LYS A 147 4.12 1.27 -12.44
CA LYS A 147 4.83 1.88 -13.57
C LYS A 147 4.37 1.28 -14.89
N ALA A 148 4.21 2.13 -15.90
CA ALA A 148 4.08 1.77 -17.29
C ALA A 148 5.08 2.61 -18.10
N ASP A 149 5.88 1.99 -18.97
CA ASP A 149 6.94 2.66 -19.74
C ASP A 149 7.87 3.53 -18.86
N ALA A 150 8.30 2.99 -17.71
CA ALA A 150 9.11 3.64 -16.68
C ALA A 150 8.47 4.86 -15.98
N LYS A 151 7.23 5.21 -16.31
CA LYS A 151 6.49 6.30 -15.67
C LYS A 151 5.59 5.77 -14.57
N VAL A 152 5.51 6.51 -13.45
CA VAL A 152 4.56 6.23 -12.38
C VAL A 152 3.15 6.61 -12.84
N ILE A 153 2.24 5.62 -12.89
CA ILE A 153 0.85 5.80 -13.30
C ILE A 153 -0.15 5.56 -12.17
N GLY A 154 0.31 5.03 -11.04
CA GLY A 154 -0.50 4.72 -9.89
C GLY A 154 0.34 4.18 -8.74
N ILE A 155 -0.33 3.63 -7.72
CA ILE A 155 0.31 3.07 -6.53
C ILE A 155 -0.45 1.82 -6.09
N TYR A 156 0.29 0.75 -5.72
CA TYR A 156 -0.18 -0.34 -4.88
C TYR A 156 -0.03 0.08 -3.42
N TYR A 157 -1.04 -0.16 -2.62
CA TYR A 157 -1.00 0.10 -1.18
C TYR A 157 -1.57 -1.07 -0.40
N VAL A 158 -0.95 -1.36 0.73
CA VAL A 158 -1.49 -2.19 1.80
C VAL A 158 -1.19 -1.54 3.15
N GLY A 159 -2.04 -1.82 4.15
CA GLY A 159 -1.84 -1.27 5.48
C GLY A 159 -2.62 -2.00 6.57
N TYR A 160 -2.07 -1.99 7.77
CA TYR A 160 -2.63 -2.57 8.98
C TYR A 160 -2.83 -1.48 10.01
N LYS A 161 -4.05 -1.31 10.47
CA LYS A 161 -4.38 -0.37 11.54
C LYS A 161 -3.69 -0.79 12.84
N LYS A 162 -3.09 0.17 13.51
CA LYS A 162 -2.45 -0.01 14.83
C LYS A 162 -3.44 0.14 15.97
#